data_86dabd19c531366e7836a985f6fc90f0
#
_entry.id   86dabd19c531366e7836a985f6fc90f0
#
_cell.length_a   1.000
_cell.length_b   1.000
_cell.length_c   1.000
_cell.angle_alpha   90.00
_cell.angle_beta   90.00
_cell.angle_gamma   90.00
#
_symmetry.space_group_name_H-M   'P 1'
#
loop_
_entity.id
_entity.type
_entity.pdbx_description
1 polymer ?
#
loop_
_entity_poly.entity_id
_entity_poly.type
_entity_poly.pdbx_seq_one_letter_code
_entity_poly.pdbx_strand_id
1 'polypeptide(L)'
;MKQKTISLLLALALALSLAGCKKEETVPAPAGVAVQVQTVEAQDIASENTVSGQVTAGSETSVYVTATAKCTAVYVEAGDAVKAGDVICSLDMESSLAQYRAAEIGYTSAASSYSAQKDILDRQVALYEKNWNDTKALFEIGAASQSEVDQMELQYLSTKAQRDSTLAQLEASMQSAKSSYEQLALAMENIDSHGNGIAP
;
A
#
# COMPACT_ATOMS: atom_id res chain seq x y z
N MET A 1 -30.99 93.21 74.76
CA MET A 1 -31.01 92.14 73.68
C MET A 1 -31.41 90.73 74.18
N LYS A 2 -31.58 90.55 75.45
CA LYS A 2 -31.89 89.20 76.01
C LYS A 2 -33.38 88.79 75.94
N GLN A 3 -34.31 89.76 75.78
CA GLN A 3 -35.73 89.54 75.81
C GLN A 3 -36.35 89.08 74.47
N LYS A 4 -35.68 89.42 73.35
CA LYS A 4 -36.17 88.98 72.01
C LYS A 4 -35.80 87.53 71.67
N THR A 5 -34.70 87.04 72.23
CA THR A 5 -34.29 85.70 72.00
C THR A 5 -35.10 84.64 72.79
N ILE A 6 -35.58 85.03 73.96
CA ILE A 6 -36.43 84.18 74.81
C ILE A 6 -37.87 84.06 74.20
N SER A 7 -38.38 85.13 73.60
CA SER A 7 -39.66 85.06 72.91
C SER A 7 -39.66 84.20 71.66
N LEU A 8 -38.52 84.21 70.94
CA LEU A 8 -38.36 83.38 69.75
C LEU A 8 -38.24 81.88 70.07
N LEU A 9 -37.61 81.57 71.16
CA LEU A 9 -37.48 80.19 71.66
C LEU A 9 -38.79 79.66 72.21
N LEU A 10 -39.61 80.51 72.83
CA LEU A 10 -40.95 80.13 73.34
C LEU A 10 -41.94 79.88 72.23
N ALA A 11 -41.90 80.68 71.12
CA ALA A 11 -42.74 80.50 69.93
C ALA A 11 -42.31 79.17 69.16
N LEU A 12 -41.06 78.82 69.17
CA LEU A 12 -40.58 77.60 68.51
C LEU A 12 -40.98 76.31 69.29
N ALA A 13 -41.05 76.45 70.61
CA ALA A 13 -41.46 75.31 71.46
C ALA A 13 -43.03 75.08 71.39
N LEU A 14 -43.78 76.13 71.16
CA LEU A 14 -45.23 76.01 70.96
C LEU A 14 -45.65 75.47 69.63
N ALA A 15 -44.82 75.67 68.58
CA ALA A 15 -45.09 75.16 67.25
C ALA A 15 -44.78 73.63 67.15
N LEU A 16 -43.96 73.10 68.02
CA LEU A 16 -43.64 71.65 68.04
C LEU A 16 -44.66 70.83 68.79
N SER A 17 -45.59 71.40 69.56
CA SER A 17 -46.56 70.63 70.36
C SER A 17 -47.87 70.37 69.66
N LEU A 18 -48.06 70.83 68.38
CA LEU A 18 -49.34 70.62 67.61
C LEU A 18 -49.21 69.51 66.55
N ALA A 19 -48.12 68.78 66.53
CA ALA A 19 -48.06 67.57 65.69
C ALA A 19 -48.70 66.42 66.48
N GLY A 20 -49.99 66.51 66.75
CA GLY A 20 -50.75 65.44 67.38
C GLY A 20 -50.96 64.27 66.45
N CYS A 21 -50.53 63.14 66.99
CA CYS A 21 -50.73 61.84 66.37
C CYS A 21 -52.19 61.58 65.98
N LYS A 22 -52.45 61.48 64.73
CA LYS A 22 -53.60 60.77 64.19
C LYS A 22 -53.27 59.31 64.17
N LYS A 23 -53.76 58.58 65.16
CA LYS A 23 -53.71 57.14 65.23
C LYS A 23 -54.79 56.62 64.29
N GLU A 24 -54.39 56.25 63.10
CA GLU A 24 -55.20 55.47 62.20
C GLU A 24 -55.17 54.01 62.69
N GLU A 25 -56.33 53.54 63.08
CA GLU A 25 -56.54 52.17 63.43
C GLU A 25 -56.48 51.35 62.17
N THR A 26 -55.29 50.74 61.90
CA THR A 26 -55.15 49.80 60.83
C THR A 26 -55.74 48.48 61.28
N VAL A 27 -56.82 48.10 60.66
CA VAL A 27 -57.35 46.74 60.69
C VAL A 27 -56.21 45.79 60.27
N PRO A 28 -55.90 44.78 61.03
CA PRO A 28 -54.84 43.84 60.62
C PRO A 28 -55.29 43.09 59.36
N ALA A 29 -54.65 43.40 58.29
CA ALA A 29 -54.80 42.64 57.07
C ALA A 29 -54.35 41.16 57.38
N PRO A 30 -55.05 40.16 56.83
CA PRO A 30 -54.68 38.79 57.06
C PRO A 30 -53.24 38.59 56.67
N ALA A 31 -52.46 37.94 57.57
CA ALA A 31 -51.05 37.61 57.33
C ALA A 31 -50.95 36.74 56.09
N GLY A 32 -50.71 37.37 54.97
CA GLY A 32 -50.37 36.70 53.74
C GLY A 32 -49.01 36.01 53.96
N VAL A 33 -48.92 34.74 53.65
CA VAL A 33 -47.64 34.01 53.58
C VAL A 33 -46.78 34.74 52.56
N ALA A 34 -45.64 35.21 52.97
CA ALA A 34 -44.68 35.80 52.02
C ALA A 34 -44.19 34.72 51.06
N VAL A 35 -44.65 34.78 49.84
CA VAL A 35 -44.17 33.91 48.76
C VAL A 35 -43.15 34.67 47.93
N GLN A 36 -42.00 34.10 47.75
CA GLN A 36 -41.05 34.61 46.77
C GLN A 36 -41.58 34.26 45.37
N VAL A 37 -41.91 35.26 44.62
CA VAL A 37 -42.25 35.12 43.20
C VAL A 37 -41.04 35.45 42.38
N GLN A 38 -40.66 34.55 41.50
CA GLN A 38 -39.62 34.76 40.51
C GLN A 38 -40.30 34.95 39.16
N THR A 39 -39.96 36.01 38.48
CA THR A 39 -40.43 36.21 37.10
C THR A 39 -39.79 35.08 36.25
N VAL A 40 -40.64 34.34 35.56
CA VAL A 40 -40.18 33.33 34.63
C VAL A 40 -39.73 34.03 33.35
N GLU A 41 -38.46 34.07 33.10
CA GLU A 41 -37.91 34.50 31.82
C GLU A 41 -37.77 33.27 30.91
N ALA A 42 -38.14 33.46 29.64
CA ALA A 42 -37.90 32.42 28.64
C ALA A 42 -36.40 32.33 28.40
N GLN A 43 -35.81 31.19 28.77
CA GLN A 43 -34.40 30.89 28.58
C GLN A 43 -34.28 29.70 27.64
N ASP A 44 -33.45 29.87 26.61
CA ASP A 44 -33.14 28.75 25.72
C ASP A 44 -32.31 27.72 26.48
N ILE A 45 -32.81 26.51 26.55
CA ILE A 45 -32.09 25.38 27.12
C ILE A 45 -31.32 24.72 25.99
N ALA A 46 -30.03 25.06 25.83
CA ALA A 46 -29.14 24.34 24.96
C ALA A 46 -28.59 23.12 25.69
N SER A 47 -28.87 21.93 25.19
CA SER A 47 -28.24 20.70 25.65
C SER A 47 -27.02 20.44 24.75
N GLU A 48 -25.83 20.66 25.26
CA GLU A 48 -24.60 20.32 24.57
C GLU A 48 -24.26 18.83 24.87
N ASN A 49 -24.33 18.00 23.81
CA ASN A 49 -23.84 16.65 23.88
C ASN A 49 -22.38 16.64 23.39
N THR A 50 -21.43 16.44 24.30
CA THR A 50 -20.02 16.25 23.94
C THR A 50 -19.81 14.80 23.57
N VAL A 51 -19.50 14.53 22.32
CA VAL A 51 -19.12 13.19 21.84
C VAL A 51 -17.61 13.20 21.64
N SER A 52 -16.92 12.32 22.34
CA SER A 52 -15.50 12.06 22.12
C SER A 52 -15.34 10.87 21.18
N GLY A 53 -14.49 10.98 20.20
CA GLY A 53 -14.17 9.91 19.24
C GLY A 53 -12.72 10.00 18.81
N GLN A 54 -12.19 8.87 18.33
CA GLN A 54 -10.87 8.82 17.71
C GLN A 54 -11.05 8.90 16.20
N VAL A 55 -10.29 9.79 15.55
CA VAL A 55 -10.23 9.86 14.09
C VAL A 55 -9.28 8.78 13.62
N THR A 56 -9.79 7.85 12.83
CA THR A 56 -8.98 6.82 12.16
C THR A 56 -9.08 6.99 10.65
N ALA A 57 -8.04 6.56 9.94
CA ALA A 57 -8.06 6.57 8.49
C ALA A 57 -9.18 5.64 7.98
N GLY A 58 -9.99 6.12 7.03
CA GLY A 58 -11.07 5.34 6.41
C GLY A 58 -10.54 4.25 5.46
N SER A 59 -9.36 4.47 4.88
CA SER A 59 -8.61 3.51 4.08
C SER A 59 -7.11 3.77 4.25
N GLU A 60 -6.33 2.72 4.19
CA GLU A 60 -4.88 2.76 4.21
C GLU A 60 -4.36 1.95 3.03
N THR A 61 -3.47 2.53 2.24
CA THR A 61 -2.80 1.85 1.13
C THR A 61 -1.31 1.81 1.43
N SER A 62 -0.77 0.59 1.51
CA SER A 62 0.66 0.39 1.71
C SER A 62 1.36 0.22 0.37
N VAL A 63 2.39 1.01 0.14
CA VAL A 63 3.26 0.93 -1.05
C VAL A 63 4.53 0.19 -0.68
N TYR A 64 4.80 -0.94 -1.35
CA TYR A 64 5.96 -1.78 -1.09
C TYR A 64 6.90 -1.77 -2.29
N VAL A 65 8.19 -1.63 -2.02
CA VAL A 65 9.25 -1.85 -3.00
C VAL A 65 9.79 -3.27 -2.79
N THR A 66 9.65 -4.13 -3.78
CA THR A 66 10.07 -5.55 -3.71
C THR A 66 11.55 -5.75 -4.05
N ALA A 67 12.21 -4.76 -4.64
CA ALA A 67 13.62 -4.81 -4.96
C ALA A 67 14.48 -4.10 -3.91
N THR A 68 15.70 -4.59 -3.70
CA THR A 68 16.69 -3.91 -2.84
C THR A 68 17.21 -2.68 -3.57
N ALA A 69 16.89 -1.51 -3.07
CA ALA A 69 17.28 -0.23 -3.65
C ALA A 69 17.69 0.77 -2.58
N LYS A 70 18.52 1.74 -2.97
CA LYS A 70 18.85 2.89 -2.13
C LYS A 70 17.93 4.05 -2.46
N CYS A 71 17.24 4.59 -1.46
CA CYS A 71 16.48 5.82 -1.62
C CYS A 71 17.45 6.99 -1.85
N THR A 72 17.30 7.70 -2.97
CA THR A 72 18.13 8.85 -3.34
C THR A 72 17.48 10.18 -2.98
N ALA A 73 16.14 10.25 -3.04
CA ALA A 73 15.38 11.43 -2.67
C ALA A 73 13.98 11.03 -2.20
N VAL A 74 13.42 11.81 -1.29
CA VAL A 74 12.00 11.74 -0.87
C VAL A 74 11.40 13.11 -1.18
N TYR A 75 10.27 13.14 -1.88
CA TYR A 75 9.62 14.35 -2.39
C TYR A 75 8.40 14.77 -1.59
N VAL A 76 7.96 13.96 -0.63
CA VAL A 76 6.76 14.19 0.17
C VAL A 76 7.09 14.09 1.66
N GLU A 77 6.35 14.84 2.47
CA GLU A 77 6.45 14.81 3.92
C GLU A 77 5.16 14.26 4.56
N ALA A 78 5.23 13.87 5.82
CA ALA A 78 4.05 13.40 6.54
C ALA A 78 3.01 14.52 6.66
N GLY A 79 1.82 14.30 6.12
CA GLY A 79 0.73 15.28 6.05
C GLY A 79 0.47 15.84 4.65
N ASP A 80 1.33 15.57 3.68
CA ASP A 80 1.12 16.01 2.31
C ASP A 80 -0.04 15.26 1.63
N ALA A 81 -0.76 15.97 0.77
CA ALA A 81 -1.80 15.39 -0.06
C ALA A 81 -1.18 14.85 -1.35
N VAL A 82 -1.26 13.53 -1.56
CA VAL A 82 -0.77 12.85 -2.74
C VAL A 82 -1.90 12.26 -3.57
N LYS A 83 -1.69 12.13 -4.87
CA LYS A 83 -2.63 11.52 -5.83
C LYS A 83 -1.97 10.31 -6.47
N ALA A 84 -2.80 9.43 -7.03
CA ALA A 84 -2.30 8.32 -7.84
C ALA A 84 -1.46 8.86 -9.02
N GLY A 85 -0.22 8.35 -9.15
CA GLY A 85 0.77 8.80 -10.13
C GLY A 85 1.77 9.84 -9.63
N ASP A 86 1.61 10.38 -8.42
CA ASP A 86 2.59 11.31 -7.85
C ASP A 86 3.86 10.56 -7.41
N VAL A 87 5.03 11.14 -7.70
CA VAL A 87 6.32 10.56 -7.30
C VAL A 87 6.58 10.86 -5.83
N ILE A 88 6.59 9.82 -5.01
CA ILE A 88 6.84 9.92 -3.56
C ILE A 88 8.33 9.93 -3.24
N CYS A 89 9.11 9.06 -3.90
CA CYS A 89 10.56 8.98 -3.70
C CYS A 89 11.26 8.50 -4.97
N SER A 90 12.56 8.77 -5.07
CA SER A 90 13.45 8.20 -6.08
C SER A 90 14.33 7.12 -5.48
N LEU A 91 14.48 6.03 -6.22
CA LEU A 91 15.27 4.88 -5.84
C LEU A 91 16.43 4.68 -6.84
N ASP A 92 17.62 4.40 -6.33
CA ASP A 92 18.74 3.96 -7.14
C ASP A 92 18.63 2.45 -7.37
N MET A 93 18.25 2.10 -8.59
CA MET A 93 18.02 0.72 -9.03
C MET A 93 19.08 0.22 -10.02
N GLU A 94 20.16 0.98 -10.24
CA GLU A 94 21.17 0.63 -11.25
C GLU A 94 21.72 -0.78 -11.08
N SER A 95 22.03 -1.18 -9.85
CA SER A 95 22.51 -2.53 -9.53
C SER A 95 21.46 -3.61 -9.85
N SER A 96 20.20 -3.39 -9.51
CA SER A 96 19.11 -4.34 -9.76
C SER A 96 18.82 -4.45 -11.27
N LEU A 97 18.85 -3.36 -11.98
CA LEU A 97 18.69 -3.31 -13.43
C LEU A 97 19.85 -4.04 -14.14
N ALA A 98 21.08 -3.87 -13.65
CA ALA A 98 22.24 -4.59 -14.18
C ALA A 98 22.11 -6.12 -13.97
N GLN A 99 21.64 -6.56 -12.80
CA GLN A 99 21.38 -7.97 -12.52
C GLN A 99 20.28 -8.55 -13.43
N TYR A 100 19.18 -7.81 -13.60
CA TYR A 100 18.09 -8.20 -14.51
C TYR A 100 18.60 -8.40 -15.94
N ARG A 101 19.34 -7.42 -16.48
CA ARG A 101 19.93 -7.51 -17.82
C ARG A 101 20.91 -8.66 -17.96
N ALA A 102 21.72 -8.93 -16.92
CA ALA A 102 22.64 -10.05 -16.92
C ALA A 102 21.88 -11.40 -16.95
N ALA A 103 20.78 -11.52 -16.20
CA ALA A 103 19.95 -12.72 -16.21
C ALA A 103 19.22 -12.91 -17.55
N GLU A 104 18.74 -11.83 -18.18
CA GLU A 104 18.14 -11.85 -19.53
C GLU A 104 19.14 -12.37 -20.58
N ILE A 105 20.36 -11.85 -20.55
CA ILE A 105 21.44 -12.32 -21.43
C ILE A 105 21.77 -13.80 -21.15
N GLY A 106 21.82 -14.19 -19.88
CA GLY A 106 22.06 -15.58 -19.47
C GLY A 106 20.97 -16.53 -20.00
N TYR A 107 19.71 -16.17 -19.87
CA TYR A 107 18.59 -16.96 -20.41
C TYR A 107 18.62 -17.05 -21.93
N THR A 108 18.77 -15.91 -22.63
CA THR A 108 18.84 -15.86 -24.10
C THR A 108 20.02 -16.68 -24.65
N SER A 109 21.17 -16.62 -23.99
CA SER A 109 22.35 -17.42 -24.36
C SER A 109 22.10 -18.93 -24.16
N ALA A 110 21.50 -19.33 -23.02
CA ALA A 110 21.17 -20.73 -22.76
C ALA A 110 20.12 -21.26 -23.76
N ALA A 111 19.10 -20.48 -24.09
CA ALA A 111 18.09 -20.83 -25.07
C ALA A 111 18.67 -20.99 -26.48
N SER A 112 19.57 -20.09 -26.88
CA SER A 112 20.26 -20.16 -28.16
C SER A 112 21.17 -21.40 -28.24
N SER A 113 21.89 -21.71 -27.16
CA SER A 113 22.74 -22.89 -27.07
C SER A 113 21.93 -24.18 -27.16
N TYR A 114 20.80 -24.27 -26.45
CA TYR A 114 19.88 -25.39 -26.52
C TYR A 114 19.37 -25.59 -27.95
N SER A 115 18.89 -24.53 -28.60
CA SER A 115 18.36 -24.60 -29.96
C SER A 115 19.39 -25.04 -30.98
N ALA A 116 20.61 -24.48 -30.94
CA ALA A 116 21.69 -24.82 -31.85
C ALA A 116 22.14 -26.29 -31.67
N GLN A 117 22.29 -26.73 -30.42
CA GLN A 117 22.72 -28.11 -30.13
C GLN A 117 21.62 -29.09 -30.50
N LYS A 118 20.35 -28.76 -30.28
CA LYS A 118 19.21 -29.57 -30.68
C LYS A 118 19.21 -29.81 -32.19
N ASP A 119 19.39 -28.80 -33.00
CA ASP A 119 19.41 -28.91 -34.46
C ASP A 119 20.53 -29.82 -34.95
N ILE A 120 21.71 -29.74 -34.33
CA ILE A 120 22.87 -30.61 -34.69
C ILE A 120 22.57 -32.08 -34.32
N LEU A 121 22.09 -32.30 -33.09
CA LEU A 121 21.85 -33.67 -32.58
C LEU A 121 20.66 -34.31 -33.29
N ASP A 122 19.60 -33.58 -33.60
CA ASP A 122 18.44 -34.10 -34.37
C ASP A 122 18.86 -34.50 -35.79
N ARG A 123 19.72 -33.75 -36.45
CA ARG A 123 20.27 -34.11 -37.78
C ARG A 123 21.15 -35.40 -37.68
N GLN A 124 21.94 -35.53 -36.62
CA GLN A 124 22.75 -36.69 -36.39
C GLN A 124 21.90 -37.93 -36.17
N VAL A 125 20.85 -37.84 -35.34
CA VAL A 125 19.89 -38.97 -35.13
C VAL A 125 19.22 -39.32 -36.44
N ALA A 126 18.71 -38.34 -37.21
CA ALA A 126 18.06 -38.57 -38.49
C ALA A 126 18.99 -39.27 -39.52
N LEU A 127 20.29 -38.95 -39.51
CA LEU A 127 21.24 -39.61 -40.37
C LEU A 127 21.40 -41.11 -40.00
N TYR A 128 21.52 -41.42 -38.70
CA TYR A 128 21.67 -42.82 -38.26
C TYR A 128 20.36 -43.60 -38.43
N GLU A 129 19.21 -42.99 -38.24
CA GLU A 129 17.89 -43.55 -38.53
C GLU A 129 17.76 -43.92 -40.02
N LYS A 130 18.18 -43.02 -40.88
CA LYS A 130 18.19 -43.26 -42.32
C LYS A 130 19.12 -44.44 -42.67
N ASN A 131 20.35 -44.48 -42.14
CA ASN A 131 21.29 -45.54 -42.40
C ASN A 131 20.74 -46.91 -41.94
N TRP A 132 20.11 -46.97 -40.77
CA TRP A 132 19.46 -48.16 -40.28
C TRP A 132 18.32 -48.60 -41.22
N ASN A 133 17.42 -47.68 -41.65
CA ASN A 133 16.35 -47.98 -42.56
C ASN A 133 16.84 -48.46 -43.94
N ASP A 134 17.90 -47.81 -44.47
CA ASP A 134 18.53 -48.23 -45.74
C ASP A 134 19.12 -49.64 -45.63
N THR A 135 19.80 -49.99 -44.51
CA THR A 135 20.32 -51.32 -44.27
C THR A 135 19.26 -52.37 -44.12
N LYS A 136 18.10 -52.04 -43.49
CA LYS A 136 16.93 -52.91 -43.43
C LYS A 136 16.35 -53.21 -44.84
N ALA A 137 16.26 -52.20 -45.68
CA ALA A 137 15.81 -52.39 -47.06
C ALA A 137 16.78 -53.31 -47.86
N LEU A 138 18.09 -53.19 -47.64
CA LEU A 138 19.09 -54.06 -48.23
C LEU A 138 18.98 -55.51 -47.73
N PHE A 139 18.69 -55.70 -46.47
CA PHE A 139 18.49 -57.00 -45.85
C PHE A 139 17.24 -57.71 -46.48
N GLU A 140 16.14 -57.00 -46.71
CA GLU A 140 14.92 -57.52 -47.28
C GLU A 140 15.13 -58.10 -48.70
N ILE A 141 16.10 -57.54 -49.43
CA ILE A 141 16.47 -58.07 -50.78
C ILE A 141 17.68 -59.04 -50.74
N GLY A 142 18.13 -59.43 -49.54
CA GLY A 142 19.25 -60.32 -49.34
C GLY A 142 20.63 -59.70 -49.61
N ALA A 143 20.76 -58.38 -49.68
CA ALA A 143 22.03 -57.69 -49.94
C ALA A 143 22.76 -57.20 -48.65
N ALA A 144 22.15 -57.41 -47.49
CA ALA A 144 22.76 -57.19 -46.17
C ALA A 144 22.48 -58.36 -45.24
N SER A 145 23.27 -58.51 -44.20
CA SER A 145 23.12 -59.56 -43.16
C SER A 145 22.27 -58.98 -41.97
N GLN A 146 21.66 -59.87 -41.17
CA GLN A 146 20.98 -59.50 -39.95
C GLN A 146 21.92 -58.78 -38.97
N SER A 147 23.17 -59.23 -38.88
CA SER A 147 24.19 -58.59 -38.01
C SER A 147 24.45 -57.11 -38.38
N GLU A 148 24.41 -56.78 -39.67
CA GLU A 148 24.58 -55.40 -40.12
C GLU A 148 23.35 -54.52 -39.74
N VAL A 149 22.15 -55.07 -39.85
CA VAL A 149 20.93 -54.40 -39.41
C VAL A 149 20.98 -54.11 -37.90
N ASP A 150 21.31 -55.12 -37.09
CA ASP A 150 21.41 -55.02 -35.63
C ASP A 150 22.47 -53.99 -35.21
N GLN A 151 23.61 -53.94 -35.92
CA GLN A 151 24.69 -52.99 -35.68
C GLN A 151 24.22 -51.53 -35.96
N MET A 152 23.51 -51.29 -37.06
CA MET A 152 22.96 -49.97 -37.40
C MET A 152 21.88 -49.55 -36.42
N GLU A 153 21.03 -50.47 -35.98
CA GLU A 153 20.04 -50.22 -34.95
C GLU A 153 20.67 -49.79 -33.63
N LEU A 154 21.67 -50.52 -33.13
CA LEU A 154 22.39 -50.15 -31.92
C LEU A 154 23.01 -48.74 -32.02
N GLN A 155 23.57 -48.41 -33.20
CA GLN A 155 24.18 -47.12 -33.43
C GLN A 155 23.14 -45.98 -33.44
N TYR A 156 21.98 -46.19 -34.08
CA TYR A 156 20.83 -45.27 -34.03
C TYR A 156 20.35 -45.08 -32.60
N LEU A 157 20.08 -46.18 -31.86
CA LEU A 157 19.55 -46.09 -30.49
C LEU A 157 20.57 -45.44 -29.54
N SER A 158 21.87 -45.73 -29.65
CA SER A 158 22.88 -45.06 -28.81
C SER A 158 23.01 -43.58 -29.11
N THR A 159 22.93 -43.18 -30.39
CA THR A 159 22.96 -41.75 -30.78
C THR A 159 21.72 -41.01 -30.28
N LYS A 160 20.55 -41.66 -30.39
CA LYS A 160 19.29 -41.11 -29.86
C LYS A 160 19.35 -40.90 -28.32
N ALA A 161 19.84 -41.93 -27.60
CA ALA A 161 19.99 -41.82 -26.15
C ALA A 161 20.97 -40.69 -25.74
N GLN A 162 22.08 -40.55 -26.49
CA GLN A 162 23.03 -39.45 -26.27
C GLN A 162 22.41 -38.08 -26.54
N ARG A 163 21.63 -37.95 -27.63
CA ARG A 163 20.87 -36.72 -27.91
C ARG A 163 19.94 -36.38 -26.75
N ASP A 164 19.12 -37.35 -26.33
CA ASP A 164 18.11 -37.13 -25.27
C ASP A 164 18.77 -36.71 -23.94
N SER A 165 19.87 -37.37 -23.56
CA SER A 165 20.64 -37.01 -22.36
C SER A 165 21.22 -35.59 -22.44
N THR A 166 21.82 -35.24 -23.58
CA THR A 166 22.45 -33.93 -23.78
C THR A 166 21.40 -32.84 -23.78
N LEU A 167 20.26 -33.03 -24.47
CA LEU A 167 19.17 -32.05 -24.50
C LEU A 167 18.54 -31.85 -23.12
N ALA A 168 18.35 -32.91 -22.35
CA ALA A 168 17.83 -32.84 -20.98
C ALA A 168 18.72 -31.95 -20.06
N GLN A 169 20.05 -32.09 -20.19
CA GLN A 169 21.00 -31.25 -19.43
C GLN A 169 20.94 -29.78 -19.86
N LEU A 170 20.87 -29.51 -21.16
CA LEU A 170 20.80 -28.17 -21.69
C LEU A 170 19.42 -27.49 -21.34
N GLU A 171 18.35 -28.26 -21.42
CA GLU A 171 17.02 -27.83 -21.04
C GLU A 171 16.96 -27.47 -19.55
N ALA A 172 17.51 -28.29 -18.68
CA ALA A 172 17.60 -28.00 -17.25
C ALA A 172 18.41 -26.71 -16.97
N SER A 173 19.50 -26.48 -17.70
CA SER A 173 20.30 -25.26 -17.62
C SER A 173 19.51 -24.03 -18.10
N MET A 174 18.82 -24.13 -19.24
CA MET A 174 17.97 -23.10 -19.79
C MET A 174 16.82 -22.76 -18.84
N GLN A 175 16.17 -23.77 -18.26
CA GLN A 175 15.07 -23.57 -17.31
C GLN A 175 15.54 -22.90 -16.01
N SER A 176 16.73 -23.23 -15.53
CA SER A 176 17.34 -22.55 -14.38
C SER A 176 17.61 -21.07 -14.67
N ALA A 177 18.18 -20.76 -15.82
CA ALA A 177 18.43 -19.38 -16.25
C ALA A 177 17.11 -18.60 -16.45
N LYS A 178 16.08 -19.26 -17.00
CA LYS A 178 14.74 -18.71 -17.16
C LYS A 178 14.12 -18.35 -15.81
N SER A 179 14.16 -19.25 -14.85
CA SER A 179 13.60 -19.01 -13.52
C SER A 179 14.28 -17.83 -12.82
N SER A 180 15.61 -17.70 -12.95
CA SER A 180 16.35 -16.55 -12.41
C SER A 180 15.94 -15.24 -13.08
N TYR A 181 15.78 -15.24 -14.39
CA TYR A 181 15.30 -14.08 -15.15
C TYR A 181 13.87 -13.69 -14.74
N GLU A 182 12.94 -14.64 -14.66
CA GLU A 182 11.55 -14.40 -14.29
C GLU A 182 11.41 -13.84 -12.86
N GLN A 183 12.21 -14.33 -11.90
CA GLN A 183 12.22 -13.80 -10.54
C GLN A 183 12.66 -12.32 -10.52
N LEU A 184 13.69 -11.99 -11.28
CA LEU A 184 14.15 -10.60 -11.38
C LEU A 184 13.17 -9.73 -12.18
N ALA A 185 12.53 -10.27 -13.21
CA ALA A 185 11.49 -9.58 -13.97
C ALA A 185 10.30 -9.17 -13.09
N LEU A 186 9.80 -10.08 -12.24
CA LEU A 186 8.74 -9.79 -11.28
C LEU A 186 9.15 -8.69 -10.27
N ALA A 187 10.41 -8.71 -9.83
CA ALA A 187 10.92 -7.67 -8.94
C ALA A 187 11.02 -6.29 -9.62
N MET A 188 11.14 -6.27 -10.95
CA MET A 188 11.27 -5.05 -11.76
C MET A 188 9.94 -4.56 -12.35
N GLU A 189 8.84 -5.31 -12.22
CA GLU A 189 7.54 -5.02 -12.86
C GLU A 189 6.98 -3.64 -12.45
N ASN A 190 7.27 -3.18 -11.21
CA ASN A 190 6.81 -1.91 -10.68
C ASN A 190 7.84 -0.78 -10.81
N ILE A 191 8.81 -0.92 -11.73
CA ILE A 191 9.89 0.05 -11.92
C ILE A 191 9.86 0.53 -13.36
N ASP A 192 9.90 1.85 -13.54
CA ASP A 192 9.95 2.42 -14.89
C ASP A 192 11.27 2.11 -15.61
N SER A 193 11.31 2.34 -16.93
CA SER A 193 12.48 2.08 -17.77
C SER A 193 13.72 2.92 -17.40
N HIS A 194 13.57 3.89 -16.50
CA HIS A 194 14.64 4.76 -16.00
C HIS A 194 15.10 4.38 -14.58
N GLY A 195 14.54 3.29 -14.00
CA GLY A 195 14.88 2.84 -12.65
C GLY A 195 14.19 3.62 -11.54
N ASN A 196 13.18 4.43 -11.85
CA ASN A 196 12.37 5.12 -10.85
C ASN A 196 11.21 4.21 -10.43
N GLY A 197 11.01 4.04 -9.12
CA GLY A 197 9.87 3.30 -8.61
C GLY A 197 8.57 3.99 -9.01
N ILE A 198 7.63 3.23 -9.58
CA ILE A 198 6.29 3.70 -9.88
C ILE A 198 5.45 3.50 -8.62
N ALA A 199 4.84 4.57 -8.10
CA ALA A 199 3.79 4.44 -7.10
C ALA A 199 2.56 3.78 -7.76
N PRO A 200 1.88 2.84 -7.09
CA PRO A 200 0.68 2.18 -7.60
C PRO A 200 -0.50 3.14 -7.78
#